data_f2bb5c33c990ed184eb7e18adc904eb2
#
_entry.id   f2bb5c33c990ed184eb7e18adc904eb2
#
_cell.length_a   1.000
_cell.length_b   1.000
_cell.length_c   1.000
_cell.angle_alpha   90.00
_cell.angle_beta   90.00
_cell.angle_gamma   90.00
#
_symmetry.space_group_name_H-M   'P 1'
#
loop_
_entity.id
_entity.type
_entity.pdbx_description
1 polymer ?
#
loop_
_entity_poly.entity_id
_entity_poly.type
_entity_poly.pdbx_seq_one_letter_code
_entity_poly.pdbx_strand_id
1 'polypeptide(L)'
;MTNRSVLLKADGLLLNHYINRLPLTLEELERIAHDMDWLLDTYQEATDFISRAGIADFVKEHKAFATIYDGQAVILYDGQLPYSEKLQYICHEMGHIVLQHTTENGVIGL
;
A
#
# COMPACT_ATOMS: atom_id res chain seq x y z
N MET A 1 9.75 -3.22 23.11
CA MET A 1 9.45 -3.53 22.64
C MET A 1 9.56 -3.72 22.08
N THR A 2 9.79 -3.09 22.48
CA THR A 2 9.16 -3.57 21.38
C THR A 2 10.14 -3.82 20.33
N ASN A 3 10.28 -5.02 19.96
CA ASN A 3 11.09 -5.31 18.83
C ASN A 3 10.38 -4.82 17.57
N ARG A 4 11.04 -4.90 16.45
CA ARG A 4 10.52 -4.38 15.20
C ARG A 4 9.18 -5.04 14.83
N SER A 5 9.08 -6.34 14.99
CA SER A 5 7.84 -7.04 14.63
C SER A 5 6.67 -6.58 15.45
N VAL A 6 6.90 -6.41 16.75
CA VAL A 6 5.83 -5.95 17.64
C VAL A 6 5.43 -4.53 17.27
N LEU A 7 6.42 -3.69 16.95
CA LEU A 7 6.13 -2.34 16.52
C LEU A 7 5.30 -2.34 15.24
N LEU A 8 5.66 -3.17 14.29
CA LEU A 8 4.92 -3.22 13.04
C LEU A 8 3.49 -3.67 13.26
N LYS A 9 3.28 -4.65 14.14
CA LYS A 9 1.92 -5.06 14.46
C LYS A 9 1.17 -3.95 15.15
N ALA A 10 1.82 -3.28 16.10
CA ALA A 10 1.20 -2.16 16.78
C ALA A 10 0.88 -1.05 15.79
N ASP A 11 1.80 -0.78 14.86
CA ASP A 11 1.57 0.22 13.83
C ASP A 11 0.39 -0.16 12.94
N GLY A 12 0.24 -1.45 12.63
CA GLY A 12 -0.90 -1.91 11.88
C GLY A 12 -2.20 -1.69 12.61
N LEU A 13 -2.21 -1.96 13.91
CA LEU A 13 -3.38 -1.69 14.73
C LEU A 13 -3.67 -0.20 14.82
N LEU A 14 -2.63 0.60 14.95
CA LEU A 14 -2.79 2.05 14.98
C LEU A 14 -3.32 2.57 13.66
N LEU A 15 -2.82 2.06 12.57
CA LEU A 15 -3.28 2.46 11.25
C LEU A 15 -4.77 2.14 11.10
N ASN A 16 -5.18 0.95 11.49
CA ASN A 16 -6.59 0.59 11.47
C ASN A 16 -7.42 1.50 12.36
N HIS A 17 -6.88 1.82 13.51
CA HIS A 17 -7.55 2.70 14.46
C HIS A 17 -7.76 4.09 13.85
N TYR A 18 -6.74 4.62 13.20
CA TYR A 18 -6.84 5.90 12.52
C TYR A 18 -7.88 5.87 11.42
N ILE A 19 -7.85 4.82 10.63
CA ILE A 19 -8.81 4.68 9.53
C ILE A 19 -10.24 4.72 10.04
N ASN A 20 -10.48 4.08 11.17
CA ASN A 20 -11.83 3.99 11.73
C ASN A 20 -12.24 5.22 12.53
N ARG A 21 -11.28 6.01 12.95
CA ARG A 21 -11.52 7.07 13.90
C ARG A 21 -11.40 8.46 13.30
N LEU A 22 -10.47 8.63 12.38
CA LEU A 22 -10.20 9.94 11.83
C LEU A 22 -10.32 9.91 10.32
N PRO A 23 -10.80 10.98 9.72
CA PRO A 23 -10.74 11.09 8.28
C PRO A 23 -9.28 11.32 7.89
N LEU A 24 -8.67 10.30 7.30
CA LEU A 24 -7.33 10.44 6.76
C LEU A 24 -7.40 11.08 5.39
N THR A 25 -6.39 11.85 5.06
CA THR A 25 -6.28 12.43 3.74
C THR A 25 -5.26 11.64 2.92
N LEU A 26 -5.35 11.80 1.61
CA LEU A 26 -4.37 11.19 0.74
C LEU A 26 -2.95 11.69 1.08
N GLU A 27 -2.83 12.97 1.42
CA GLU A 27 -1.54 13.53 1.81
C GLU A 27 -0.96 12.84 3.03
N GLU A 28 -1.81 12.51 3.99
CA GLU A 28 -1.35 11.79 5.18
C GLU A 28 -0.88 10.39 4.83
N LEU A 29 -1.61 9.71 3.95
CA LEU A 29 -1.19 8.38 3.51
C LEU A 29 0.12 8.44 2.74
N GLU A 30 0.29 9.47 1.92
CA GLU A 30 1.54 9.65 1.20
C GLU A 30 2.70 9.92 2.15
N ARG A 31 2.45 10.65 3.23
CA ARG A 31 3.48 10.89 4.23
C ARG A 31 3.86 9.61 4.95
N ILE A 32 2.87 8.80 5.31
CA ILE A 32 3.13 7.53 5.95
C ILE A 32 3.99 6.65 5.04
N ALA A 33 3.62 6.57 3.77
CA ALA A 33 4.40 5.79 2.80
C ALA A 33 5.83 6.31 2.71
N HIS A 34 5.99 7.62 2.65
CA HIS A 34 7.32 8.23 2.59
C HIS A 34 8.13 7.87 3.82
N ASP A 35 7.52 8.00 5.01
CA ASP A 35 8.22 7.72 6.27
C ASP A 35 8.62 6.25 6.39
N MET A 36 7.83 5.36 5.81
CA MET A 36 8.11 3.92 5.83
C MET A 36 8.99 3.47 4.67
N ASP A 37 9.35 4.39 3.78
CA ASP A 37 10.10 4.11 2.57
C ASP A 37 9.35 3.16 1.65
N TRP A 38 8.06 3.34 1.56
CA TRP A 38 7.19 2.63 0.62
C TRP A 38 6.93 3.53 -0.57
N LEU A 39 6.88 2.94 -1.76
CA LEU A 39 6.48 3.68 -2.95
C LEU A 39 4.96 3.61 -3.06
N LEU A 40 4.31 4.76 -3.17
CA LEU A 40 2.86 4.86 -3.35
C LEU A 40 2.60 5.69 -4.59
N ASP A 41 1.93 5.10 -5.56
CA ASP A 41 1.69 5.79 -6.82
C ASP A 41 0.42 5.27 -7.48
N THR A 42 -0.03 5.95 -8.50
CA THR A 42 -1.21 5.54 -9.26
C THR A 42 -0.82 4.66 -10.44
N TYR A 43 -1.78 3.87 -10.91
CA TYR A 43 -1.57 3.11 -12.14
C TYR A 43 -1.24 4.04 -13.30
N GLN A 44 -1.89 5.19 -13.33
CA GLN A 44 -1.75 6.14 -14.43
C GLN A 44 -0.35 6.74 -14.53
N GLU A 45 0.31 6.86 -13.38
CA GLU A 45 1.67 7.40 -13.35
C GLU A 45 2.73 6.32 -13.35
N ALA A 46 2.37 5.10 -13.02
CA ALA A 46 3.32 4.00 -12.93
C ALA A 46 3.32 3.12 -14.19
N THR A 47 2.95 3.69 -15.33
CA THR A 47 2.83 2.90 -16.56
C THR A 47 4.11 2.19 -16.95
N ASP A 48 5.25 2.85 -16.77
CA ASP A 48 6.54 2.24 -17.11
C ASP A 48 6.81 1.03 -16.23
N PHE A 49 6.55 1.16 -14.94
CA PHE A 49 6.73 0.07 -14.01
C PHE A 49 5.81 -1.10 -14.36
N ILE A 50 4.54 -0.80 -14.62
CA ILE A 50 3.55 -1.82 -14.96
C ILE A 50 3.96 -2.57 -16.21
N SER A 51 4.42 -1.83 -17.21
CA SER A 51 4.86 -2.42 -18.47
C SER A 51 6.07 -3.32 -18.27
N ARG A 52 7.07 -2.83 -17.55
CA ARG A 52 8.29 -3.61 -17.34
C ARG A 52 8.05 -4.85 -16.49
N ALA A 53 7.13 -4.74 -15.52
CA ALA A 53 6.80 -5.87 -14.67
C ALA A 53 5.86 -6.86 -15.35
N GLY A 54 5.26 -6.49 -16.49
CA GLY A 54 4.37 -7.39 -17.20
C GLY A 54 3.05 -7.62 -16.50
N ILE A 55 2.56 -6.64 -15.76
CA ILE A 55 1.36 -6.82 -14.94
C ILE A 55 0.17 -6.01 -15.45
N ALA A 56 0.16 -5.63 -16.73
CA ALA A 56 -0.91 -4.81 -17.26
C ALA A 56 -2.29 -5.46 -17.09
N ASP A 57 -2.38 -6.76 -17.32
CA ASP A 57 -3.67 -7.43 -17.17
C ASP A 57 -4.07 -7.52 -15.71
N PHE A 58 -3.10 -7.71 -14.83
CA PHE A 58 -3.35 -7.79 -13.41
C PHE A 58 -3.97 -6.48 -12.89
N VAL A 59 -3.41 -5.35 -13.29
CA VAL A 59 -3.91 -4.06 -12.79
C VAL A 59 -5.31 -3.75 -13.32
N LYS A 60 -5.69 -4.31 -14.45
CA LYS A 60 -7.05 -4.12 -14.96
C LYS A 60 -8.09 -4.76 -14.05
N GLU A 61 -7.70 -5.78 -13.32
CA GLU A 61 -8.63 -6.55 -12.50
C GLU A 61 -8.57 -6.19 -11.03
N HIS A 62 -7.66 -5.32 -10.64
CA HIS A 62 -7.48 -4.96 -9.23
C HIS A 62 -7.45 -3.46 -9.07
N LYS A 63 -8.18 -2.95 -8.08
CA LYS A 63 -8.25 -1.51 -7.82
C LYS A 63 -6.98 -0.99 -7.15
N ALA A 64 -6.28 -1.86 -6.46
CA ALA A 64 -5.02 -1.55 -5.81
C ALA A 64 -4.31 -2.85 -5.48
N PHE A 65 -3.01 -2.77 -5.28
CA PHE A 65 -2.26 -3.92 -4.80
C PHE A 65 -0.95 -3.45 -4.20
N ALA A 66 -0.32 -4.34 -3.44
CA ALA A 66 1.00 -4.09 -2.88
C ALA A 66 1.92 -5.23 -3.27
N THR A 67 3.19 -4.90 -3.48
CA THR A 67 4.19 -5.88 -3.84
C THR A 67 5.52 -5.43 -3.27
N ILE A 68 6.47 -6.37 -3.21
CA ILE A 68 7.85 -6.04 -2.91
C ILE A 68 8.62 -6.11 -4.23
N TYR A 69 9.23 -5.02 -4.60
CA TYR A 69 9.99 -4.94 -5.84
C TYR A 69 11.35 -4.35 -5.53
N ASP A 70 12.39 -5.10 -5.85
CA ASP A 70 13.77 -4.67 -5.62
C ASP A 70 13.98 -4.25 -4.16
N GLY A 71 13.36 -5.00 -3.24
CA GLY A 71 13.52 -4.78 -1.81
C GLY A 71 12.67 -3.68 -1.22
N GLN A 72 11.85 -3.02 -2.04
CA GLN A 72 11.01 -1.93 -1.56
C GLN A 72 9.53 -2.31 -1.71
N ALA A 73 8.75 -1.99 -0.70
CA ALA A 73 7.31 -2.17 -0.80
C ALA A 73 6.73 -1.12 -1.76
N VAL A 74 5.90 -1.56 -2.66
CA VAL A 74 5.28 -0.71 -3.67
C VAL A 74 3.78 -0.89 -3.58
N ILE A 75 3.06 0.22 -3.47
CA ILE A 75 1.60 0.24 -3.45
C ILE A 75 1.14 1.00 -4.68
N LEU A 76 0.36 0.37 -5.52
CA LEU A 76 -0.21 1.02 -6.68
C LEU A 76 -1.72 0.94 -6.61
N TYR A 77 -2.37 1.98 -7.06
CA TYR A 77 -3.83 2.04 -7.03
C TYR A 77 -4.36 2.80 -8.24
N ASP A 78 -5.65 2.57 -8.53
CA ASP A 78 -6.31 3.24 -9.63
C ASP A 78 -6.60 4.69 -9.24
N GLY A 79 -5.91 5.63 -9.87
CA GLY A 79 -6.06 7.05 -9.57
C GLY A 79 -7.41 7.63 -9.96
N GLN A 80 -8.22 6.90 -10.70
CA GLN A 80 -9.54 7.36 -11.10
C GLN A 80 -10.65 6.97 -10.13
N LEU A 81 -10.31 6.25 -9.09
CA LEU A 81 -11.30 5.90 -8.06
C LEU A 81 -11.82 7.14 -7.36
N PRO A 82 -13.07 7.11 -6.88
CA PRO A 82 -13.56 8.17 -6.00
C PRO A 82 -12.63 8.32 -4.80
N TYR A 83 -12.55 9.53 -4.28
CA TYR A 83 -11.58 9.85 -3.23
C TYR A 83 -11.68 8.92 -2.02
N SER A 84 -12.88 8.69 -1.52
CA SER A 84 -13.04 7.82 -0.36
C SER A 84 -12.60 6.39 -0.64
N GLU A 85 -12.83 5.91 -1.85
CA GLU A 85 -12.40 4.56 -2.21
C GLU A 85 -10.90 4.47 -2.34
N LYS A 86 -10.26 5.51 -2.89
CA LYS A 86 -8.79 5.56 -2.91
C LYS A 86 -8.23 5.34 -1.52
N LEU A 87 -8.76 6.09 -0.56
CA LEU A 87 -8.26 6.00 0.81
C LEU A 87 -8.44 4.60 1.37
N GLN A 88 -9.60 4.00 1.14
CA GLN A 88 -9.88 2.66 1.64
C GLN A 88 -8.94 1.63 1.05
N TYR A 89 -8.73 1.68 -0.27
CA TYR A 89 -7.87 0.71 -0.91
C TYR A 89 -6.41 0.89 -0.49
N ILE A 90 -5.93 2.14 -0.43
CA ILE A 90 -4.56 2.39 -0.01
C ILE A 90 -4.34 1.90 1.41
N CYS A 91 -5.26 2.23 2.31
CA CYS A 91 -5.14 1.78 3.70
C CYS A 91 -5.15 0.27 3.82
N HIS A 92 -5.99 -0.39 3.02
CA HIS A 92 -6.05 -1.85 3.00
C HIS A 92 -4.70 -2.43 2.62
N GLU A 93 -4.08 -1.89 1.56
CA GLU A 93 -2.78 -2.39 1.11
C GLU A 93 -1.68 -2.08 2.12
N MET A 94 -1.73 -0.91 2.75
CA MET A 94 -0.77 -0.59 3.80
C MET A 94 -0.87 -1.57 4.96
N GLY A 95 -2.11 -1.93 5.32
CA GLY A 95 -2.32 -2.91 6.37
C GLY A 95 -1.70 -4.26 6.02
N HIS A 96 -1.84 -4.68 4.77
CA HIS A 96 -1.22 -5.93 4.33
C HIS A 96 0.29 -5.87 4.43
N ILE A 97 0.90 -4.76 4.04
CA ILE A 97 2.35 -4.64 4.14
C ILE A 97 2.80 -4.76 5.59
N VAL A 98 2.12 -4.05 6.49
CA VAL A 98 2.50 -4.07 7.90
C VAL A 98 2.37 -5.47 8.49
N LEU A 99 1.28 -6.17 8.17
CA LEU A 99 1.01 -7.47 8.76
C LEU A 99 1.75 -8.61 8.06
N GLN A 100 2.14 -8.43 6.81
CA GLN A 100 2.77 -9.47 6.00
C GLN A 100 4.06 -9.02 5.37
N HIS A 101 4.77 -8.14 6.05
CA HIS A 101 5.98 -7.54 5.51
C HIS A 101 7.07 -8.56 5.22
N THR A 102 6.93 -9.78 5.74
CA THR A 102 7.93 -10.82 5.51
C THR A 102 7.58 -11.74 4.35
N THR A 103 6.51 -11.45 3.64
CA THR A 103 6.11 -12.26 2.50
C THR A 103 7.22 -12.25 1.46
N GLU A 104 7.57 -13.43 0.96
CA GLU A 104 8.64 -13.55 -0.02
C GLU A 104 8.14 -13.67 -1.44
N ASN A 105 6.85 -13.74 -1.62
CA ASN A 105 6.28 -13.97 -2.94
C ASN A 105 6.19 -12.71 -3.79
N GLY A 106 6.52 -11.59 -3.25
CA GLY A 106 6.49 -10.33 -3.98
C GLY A 106 5.15 -9.65 -3.98
N VAL A 107 4.07 -10.39 -3.97
CA VAL A 107 2.72 -9.80 -3.95
C VAL A 107 2.14 -10.01 -2.57
N ILE A 108 1.71 -8.93 -1.96
CA ILE A 108 1.22 -8.93 -0.59
C ILE A 108 -0.25 -8.56 -0.58
N GLY A 109 -1.07 -9.45 -0.05
CA GLY A 109 -2.43 -9.06 0.25
C GLY A 109 -3.31 -8.67 -0.92
N LEU A 110 -3.53 -9.59 -1.77
CA LEU A 110 -4.55 -9.38 -2.79
C LEU A 110 -5.93 -9.68 -2.29
#